data_e32be16840644ff4f9dce9079ccdfe00
#
_entry.id   e32be16840644ff4f9dce9079ccdfe00
#
_cell.length_a   1.000
_cell.length_b   1.000
_cell.length_c   1.000
_cell.angle_alpha   90.00
_cell.angle_beta   90.00
_cell.angle_gamma   90.00
#
_symmetry.space_group_name_H-M   'P 1'
#
loop_
_entity.id
_entity.type
_entity.pdbx_description
1 polymer ?
#
loop_
_entity_poly.entity_id
_entity_poly.type
_entity_poly.pdbx_seq_one_letter_code
_entity_poly.pdbx_strand_id
1 'polypeptide(L)'
;MKKVLFLLLALPLVGFGQKKSGVVYSEHPAYDVVTESYRVWESGTEADLRALYAEDAKIWGPGDEEAGTMDDEVGGMLWWQENFEISITNMDPAKPDIIQYKGEKGAWTLDWMTFTGINKISGDTVSGPLHTANYVNEDGKIEMTVNYYDRESIGAQIQESFGLHRNGRVYDEHPLIDKVNQMVAHFEAGEIEELTSYFAADASFNRLSTMGETSLNLEERIETWNAAVAANSVRDLVQVGYPDAVYYERGDSWTVYSWWWVNNTNAETGEVTKKFLHLVHNFNNEGKVTSEGLYLQQ
;
A
#
# COMPACT_ATOMS: atom_id res chain seq x y z
N MET A 1 6.74 85.17 -31.55
CA MET A 1 6.14 83.83 -31.86
C MET A 1 7.27 82.80 -31.92
N LYS A 2 7.42 82.00 -30.87
CA LYS A 2 8.47 80.95 -30.79
C LYS A 2 7.88 79.64 -31.30
N LYS A 3 8.41 79.13 -32.43
CA LYS A 3 8.07 77.82 -32.95
C LYS A 3 8.83 76.76 -32.12
N VAL A 4 8.13 75.97 -31.35
CA VAL A 4 8.68 74.79 -30.66
C VAL A 4 8.67 73.65 -31.66
N LEU A 5 9.86 73.18 -32.02
CA LEU A 5 10.08 72.06 -32.90
C LEU A 5 10.02 70.76 -32.00
N PHE A 6 8.94 69.95 -32.11
CA PHE A 6 8.85 68.64 -31.48
C PHE A 6 9.69 67.67 -32.28
N LEU A 7 10.87 67.32 -31.74
CA LEU A 7 11.68 66.23 -32.26
C LEU A 7 11.14 64.96 -31.71
N LEU A 8 10.33 64.21 -32.47
CA LEU A 8 9.93 62.84 -32.17
C LEU A 8 11.19 61.98 -32.30
N LEU A 9 11.77 61.61 -31.14
CA LEU A 9 12.74 60.49 -31.04
C LEU A 9 12.00 59.19 -31.33
N ALA A 10 12.08 58.71 -32.56
CA ALA A 10 11.76 57.32 -32.87
C ALA A 10 12.86 56.41 -32.29
N LEU A 11 12.67 55.96 -31.03
CA LEU A 11 13.48 54.86 -30.48
C LEU A 11 13.18 53.61 -31.32
N PRO A 12 14.19 52.97 -31.91
CA PRO A 12 13.97 51.69 -32.54
C PRO A 12 13.58 50.75 -31.42
N LEU A 13 12.34 50.29 -31.43
CA LEU A 13 11.93 49.08 -30.69
C LEU A 13 12.76 47.93 -31.25
N VAL A 14 13.94 47.72 -30.66
CA VAL A 14 14.67 46.45 -30.87
C VAL A 14 13.83 45.39 -30.22
N GLY A 15 12.88 44.86 -30.97
CA GLY A 15 12.23 43.62 -30.61
C GLY A 15 13.34 42.56 -30.56
N PHE A 16 13.73 42.17 -29.36
CA PHE A 16 14.50 40.95 -29.20
C PHE A 16 13.61 39.83 -29.75
N GLY A 17 13.82 39.47 -31.04
CA GLY A 17 13.13 38.37 -31.67
C GLY A 17 13.41 37.10 -30.85
N GLN A 18 12.43 36.70 -30.09
CA GLN A 18 12.51 35.43 -29.39
C GLN A 18 12.75 34.32 -30.44
N LYS A 19 13.83 33.56 -30.28
CA LYS A 19 14.10 32.43 -31.17
C LYS A 19 13.09 31.32 -30.84
N LYS A 20 12.34 30.90 -31.83
CA LYS A 20 11.45 29.72 -31.73
C LYS A 20 12.29 28.51 -31.37
N SER A 21 12.02 27.90 -30.19
CA SER A 21 12.73 26.75 -29.66
C SER A 21 11.99 25.43 -29.86
N GLY A 22 10.72 25.44 -30.26
CA GLY A 22 9.90 24.25 -30.47
C GLY A 22 8.52 24.59 -31.05
N VAL A 23 7.69 23.56 -31.13
CA VAL A 23 6.28 23.63 -31.55
C VAL A 23 5.45 22.90 -30.51
N VAL A 24 4.27 23.48 -30.18
CA VAL A 24 3.24 22.78 -29.40
C VAL A 24 2.18 22.29 -30.38
N TYR A 25 1.78 21.05 -30.22
CA TYR A 25 0.78 20.40 -31.06
C TYR A 25 -0.49 20.14 -30.22
N SER A 26 -1.65 20.22 -30.85
CA SER A 26 -2.93 19.76 -30.28
C SER A 26 -3.20 18.27 -30.51
N GLU A 27 -2.52 17.70 -31.50
CA GLU A 27 -2.62 16.29 -31.89
C GLU A 27 -1.22 15.81 -32.34
N HIS A 28 -0.75 14.69 -31.79
CA HIS A 28 0.55 14.12 -32.12
C HIS A 28 0.59 12.63 -31.73
N PRO A 29 1.21 11.72 -32.52
CA PRO A 29 1.28 10.30 -32.21
C PRO A 29 1.90 9.95 -30.84
N ALA A 30 2.78 10.79 -30.31
CA ALA A 30 3.33 10.60 -28.98
C ALA A 30 2.25 10.58 -27.89
N TYR A 31 1.18 11.36 -28.06
CA TYR A 31 0.09 11.38 -27.09
C TYR A 31 -0.75 10.10 -27.12
N ASP A 32 -0.90 9.48 -28.28
CA ASP A 32 -1.61 8.19 -28.40
C ASP A 32 -0.89 7.10 -27.61
N VAL A 33 0.45 7.10 -27.64
CA VAL A 33 1.29 6.15 -26.86
C VAL A 33 1.11 6.38 -25.37
N VAL A 34 1.12 7.63 -24.91
CA VAL A 34 0.94 7.97 -23.49
C VAL A 34 -0.48 7.64 -23.01
N THR A 35 -1.49 7.95 -23.82
CA THR A 35 -2.88 7.60 -23.50
C THR A 35 -3.05 6.08 -23.39
N GLU A 36 -2.40 5.31 -24.29
CA GLU A 36 -2.42 3.86 -24.22
C GLU A 36 -1.73 3.35 -22.93
N SER A 37 -0.65 3.99 -22.46
CA SER A 37 -0.01 3.62 -21.19
C SER A 37 -0.95 3.79 -19.99
N TYR A 38 -1.79 4.81 -19.95
CA TYR A 38 -2.81 4.98 -18.91
C TYR A 38 -3.85 3.86 -18.96
N ARG A 39 -4.34 3.50 -20.15
CA ARG A 39 -5.26 2.39 -20.33
C ARG A 39 -4.65 1.05 -19.87
N VAL A 40 -3.36 0.83 -20.14
CA VAL A 40 -2.63 -0.35 -19.68
C VAL A 40 -2.48 -0.33 -18.16
N TRP A 41 -2.21 0.81 -17.57
CA TRP A 41 -2.18 0.97 -16.11
C TRP A 41 -3.53 0.61 -15.45
N GLU A 42 -4.65 0.98 -16.08
CA GLU A 42 -5.98 0.63 -15.57
C GLU A 42 -6.26 -0.88 -15.60
N SER A 43 -5.92 -1.59 -16.67
CA SER A 43 -6.35 -2.98 -16.87
C SER A 43 -5.52 -3.81 -17.85
N GLY A 44 -4.35 -3.35 -18.25
CA GLY A 44 -3.46 -4.08 -19.15
C GLY A 44 -2.54 -5.07 -18.43
N THR A 45 -1.67 -5.70 -19.20
CA THR A 45 -0.67 -6.65 -18.69
C THR A 45 0.72 -6.04 -18.60
N GLU A 46 1.64 -6.70 -17.87
CA GLU A 46 3.07 -6.36 -17.87
C GLU A 46 3.63 -6.28 -19.30
N ALA A 47 3.29 -7.24 -20.16
CA ALA A 47 3.78 -7.27 -21.54
C ALA A 47 3.28 -6.06 -22.36
N ASP A 48 2.02 -5.64 -22.14
CA ASP A 48 1.46 -4.45 -22.78
C ASP A 48 2.20 -3.17 -22.33
N LEU A 49 2.47 -3.05 -21.02
CA LEU A 49 3.19 -1.89 -20.48
C LEU A 49 4.62 -1.82 -21.03
N ARG A 50 5.36 -2.93 -20.96
CA ARG A 50 6.73 -2.99 -21.50
C ARG A 50 6.78 -2.72 -23.00
N ALA A 51 5.72 -3.05 -23.75
CA ALA A 51 5.65 -2.76 -25.17
C ALA A 51 5.57 -1.26 -25.50
N LEU A 52 5.17 -0.41 -24.56
CA LEU A 52 5.05 1.05 -24.76
C LEU A 52 6.32 1.81 -24.35
N TYR A 53 7.16 1.23 -23.50
CA TYR A 53 8.36 1.87 -22.98
C TYR A 53 9.63 1.42 -23.68
N ALA A 54 10.67 2.26 -23.62
CA ALA A 54 12.03 1.86 -23.96
C ALA A 54 12.57 0.91 -22.87
N GLU A 55 13.50 0.01 -23.23
CA GLU A 55 14.06 -0.98 -22.29
C GLU A 55 14.76 -0.32 -21.09
N ASP A 56 15.41 0.82 -21.31
CA ASP A 56 16.13 1.61 -20.32
C ASP A 56 15.38 2.87 -19.86
N ALA A 57 14.05 2.86 -20.00
CA ALA A 57 13.19 3.97 -19.61
C ALA A 57 13.43 4.38 -18.15
N LYS A 58 13.32 5.69 -17.90
CA LYS A 58 13.52 6.32 -16.59
C LYS A 58 12.21 6.88 -16.07
N ILE A 59 11.81 6.46 -14.86
CA ILE A 59 10.56 6.89 -14.24
C ILE A 59 10.84 7.55 -12.90
N TRP A 60 10.35 8.78 -12.70
CA TRP A 60 10.45 9.49 -11.43
C TRP A 60 9.07 9.71 -10.83
N GLY A 61 8.96 9.41 -9.53
CA GLY A 61 7.86 9.84 -8.67
C GLY A 61 8.22 11.09 -7.85
N PRO A 62 7.26 11.65 -7.08
CA PRO A 62 7.52 12.80 -6.23
C PRO A 62 8.56 12.50 -5.16
N GLY A 63 9.64 13.31 -5.15
CA GLY A 63 10.72 13.20 -4.15
C GLY A 63 11.74 12.10 -4.40
N ASP A 64 11.69 11.42 -5.54
CA ASP A 64 12.69 10.43 -5.88
C ASP A 64 14.03 11.10 -6.23
N GLU A 65 15.12 10.65 -5.64
CA GLU A 65 16.47 11.14 -5.92
C GLU A 65 17.06 10.45 -7.16
N GLU A 66 16.67 9.20 -7.42
CA GLU A 66 17.07 8.40 -8.57
C GLU A 66 15.84 7.90 -9.33
N ALA A 67 16.00 7.68 -10.63
CA ALA A 67 14.93 7.14 -11.45
C ALA A 67 14.66 5.67 -11.11
N GLY A 68 13.39 5.32 -11.00
CA GLY A 68 12.94 3.95 -11.00
C GLY A 68 13.13 3.28 -12.36
N THR A 69 13.07 1.95 -12.34
CA THR A 69 13.21 1.08 -13.51
C THR A 69 11.84 0.66 -14.05
N MET A 70 11.84 -0.01 -15.22
CA MET A 70 10.62 -0.64 -15.74
C MET A 70 10.10 -1.77 -14.84
N ASP A 71 10.97 -2.44 -14.08
CA ASP A 71 10.53 -3.46 -13.12
C ASP A 71 9.79 -2.83 -11.94
N ASP A 72 10.24 -1.66 -11.47
CA ASP A 72 9.55 -0.90 -10.43
C ASP A 72 8.18 -0.40 -10.92
N GLU A 73 8.09 0.09 -12.15
CA GLU A 73 6.84 0.57 -12.77
C GLU A 73 5.82 -0.56 -12.94
N VAL A 74 6.27 -1.71 -13.46
CA VAL A 74 5.43 -2.93 -13.58
C VAL A 74 4.97 -3.40 -12.21
N GLY A 75 5.87 -3.46 -11.23
CA GLY A 75 5.52 -3.84 -9.86
C GLY A 75 4.47 -2.92 -9.25
N GLY A 76 4.62 -1.61 -9.45
CA GLY A 76 3.63 -0.62 -9.03
C GLY A 76 2.26 -0.82 -9.68
N MET A 77 2.23 -0.95 -11.00
CA MET A 77 1.00 -1.21 -11.77
C MET A 77 0.28 -2.47 -11.27
N LEU A 78 1.00 -3.59 -11.16
CA LEU A 78 0.41 -4.87 -10.74
C LEU A 78 -0.12 -4.80 -9.31
N TRP A 79 0.60 -4.15 -8.38
CA TRP A 79 0.13 -3.95 -7.02
C TRP A 79 -1.16 -3.14 -6.97
N TRP A 80 -1.25 -2.05 -7.75
CA TRP A 80 -2.45 -1.24 -7.83
C TRP A 80 -3.61 -2.01 -8.45
N GLN A 81 -3.38 -2.74 -9.54
CA GLN A 81 -4.40 -3.56 -10.20
C GLN A 81 -4.88 -4.71 -9.31
N GLU A 82 -4.04 -5.29 -8.48
CA GLU A 82 -4.43 -6.35 -7.54
C GLU A 82 -5.41 -5.81 -6.48
N ASN A 83 -5.11 -4.63 -5.93
CA ASN A 83 -5.80 -4.10 -4.76
C ASN A 83 -6.93 -3.11 -5.09
N PHE A 84 -6.90 -2.45 -6.25
CA PHE A 84 -7.82 -1.38 -6.61
C PHE A 84 -8.40 -1.55 -8.02
N GLU A 85 -9.62 -1.04 -8.20
CA GLU A 85 -10.14 -0.73 -9.54
C GLU A 85 -9.65 0.68 -9.90
N ILE A 86 -8.85 0.80 -10.97
CA ILE A 86 -8.13 2.02 -11.33
C ILE A 86 -8.86 2.76 -12.45
N SER A 87 -8.87 4.08 -12.36
CA SER A 87 -9.29 4.98 -13.44
C SER A 87 -8.38 6.20 -13.50
N ILE A 88 -7.88 6.54 -14.70
CA ILE A 88 -7.05 7.70 -14.98
C ILE A 88 -7.75 8.55 -16.03
N THR A 89 -8.25 9.71 -15.64
CA THR A 89 -9.06 10.56 -16.50
C THR A 89 -8.47 11.96 -16.64
N ASN A 90 -8.69 12.60 -17.79
CA ASN A 90 -8.30 13.99 -17.98
C ASN A 90 -8.98 14.90 -16.98
N MET A 91 -8.24 15.83 -16.40
CA MET A 91 -8.78 16.88 -15.53
C MET A 91 -9.38 17.98 -16.42
N ASP A 92 -10.72 17.95 -16.58
CA ASP A 92 -11.43 18.94 -17.40
C ASP A 92 -11.41 20.35 -16.75
N PRO A 93 -11.16 21.44 -17.48
CA PRO A 93 -11.01 21.55 -18.94
C PRO A 93 -9.55 21.46 -19.44
N ALA A 94 -8.61 20.98 -18.64
CA ALA A 94 -7.20 20.91 -19.03
C ALA A 94 -7.03 20.06 -20.30
N LYS A 95 -6.15 20.48 -21.17
CA LYS A 95 -5.74 19.77 -22.38
C LYS A 95 -4.27 19.44 -22.26
N PRO A 96 -3.80 18.31 -22.79
CA PRO A 96 -2.37 18.01 -22.82
C PRO A 96 -1.63 19.00 -23.70
N ASP A 97 -0.41 19.36 -23.30
CA ASP A 97 0.53 20.05 -24.16
C ASP A 97 1.50 19.03 -24.75
N ILE A 98 1.61 19.00 -26.08
CA ILE A 98 2.55 18.11 -26.77
C ILE A 98 3.62 18.98 -27.41
N ILE A 99 4.85 18.88 -26.90
CA ILE A 99 5.93 19.81 -27.23
C ILE A 99 7.05 19.05 -27.94
N GLN A 100 7.35 19.47 -29.17
CA GLN A 100 8.56 19.03 -29.89
C GLN A 100 9.56 20.17 -29.94
N TYR A 101 10.71 19.98 -29.27
CA TYR A 101 11.79 20.96 -29.30
C TYR A 101 12.59 20.89 -30.59
N LYS A 102 13.13 22.04 -30.98
CA LYS A 102 13.94 22.15 -32.21
C LYS A 102 15.22 21.30 -32.06
N GLY A 103 15.39 20.34 -32.95
CA GLY A 103 16.55 19.45 -32.98
C GLY A 103 16.34 18.16 -32.25
N GLU A 104 15.23 17.98 -31.52
CA GLU A 104 14.79 16.70 -30.96
C GLU A 104 13.89 15.99 -31.97
N LYS A 105 13.96 14.67 -31.99
CA LYS A 105 13.14 13.83 -32.87
C LYS A 105 11.89 13.30 -32.15
N GLY A 106 11.96 13.17 -30.83
CA GLY A 106 10.85 12.81 -29.97
C GLY A 106 10.01 14.02 -29.56
N ALA A 107 8.98 13.78 -28.78
CA ALA A 107 8.09 14.81 -28.24
C ALA A 107 7.82 14.58 -26.75
N TRP A 108 7.68 15.67 -26.01
CA TRP A 108 7.19 15.69 -24.65
C TRP A 108 5.66 15.79 -24.65
N THR A 109 5.00 15.03 -23.80
CA THR A 109 3.60 15.22 -23.44
C THR A 109 3.51 15.67 -21.99
N LEU A 110 2.69 16.68 -21.75
CA LEU A 110 2.41 17.21 -20.41
C LEU A 110 0.92 17.05 -20.16
N ASP A 111 0.55 16.21 -19.21
CA ASP A 111 -0.83 15.81 -18.94
C ASP A 111 -1.28 16.21 -17.54
N TRP A 112 -2.53 16.65 -17.41
CA TRP A 112 -3.20 16.92 -16.15
C TRP A 112 -4.37 15.95 -16.00
N MET A 113 -4.22 15.00 -15.07
CA MET A 113 -5.09 13.86 -14.90
C MET A 113 -5.67 13.85 -13.49
N THR A 114 -6.74 13.12 -13.31
CA THR A 114 -7.20 12.63 -12.02
C THR A 114 -6.95 11.14 -11.96
N PHE A 115 -6.18 10.70 -10.99
CA PHE A 115 -6.04 9.29 -10.64
C PHE A 115 -7.10 8.94 -9.62
N THR A 116 -7.76 7.79 -9.81
CA THR A 116 -8.73 7.22 -8.87
C THR A 116 -8.52 5.73 -8.76
N GLY A 117 -8.44 5.22 -7.54
CA GLY A 117 -8.42 3.81 -7.22
C GLY A 117 -9.53 3.49 -6.23
N ILE A 118 -10.37 2.51 -6.50
CA ILE A 118 -11.38 2.00 -5.57
C ILE A 118 -10.86 0.70 -4.99
N ASN A 119 -10.61 0.66 -3.68
CA ASN A 119 -10.12 -0.54 -3.01
C ASN A 119 -11.15 -1.67 -3.16
N LYS A 120 -10.71 -2.81 -3.69
CA LYS A 120 -11.59 -3.96 -4.02
C LYS A 120 -12.23 -4.63 -2.80
N ILE A 121 -11.62 -4.48 -1.63
CA ILE A 121 -12.12 -5.07 -0.39
C ILE A 121 -13.04 -4.09 0.35
N SER A 122 -12.55 -2.87 0.58
CA SER A 122 -13.26 -1.89 1.41
C SER A 122 -14.26 -1.02 0.65
N GLY A 123 -14.12 -0.89 -0.67
CA GLY A 123 -14.86 0.06 -1.51
C GLY A 123 -14.43 1.52 -1.32
N ASP A 124 -13.40 1.79 -0.51
CA ASP A 124 -12.89 3.15 -0.32
C ASP A 124 -12.19 3.67 -1.55
N THR A 125 -12.32 4.96 -1.76
CA THR A 125 -11.71 5.64 -2.89
C THR A 125 -10.42 6.34 -2.46
N VAL A 126 -9.34 6.07 -3.20
CA VAL A 126 -8.09 6.80 -3.18
C VAL A 126 -8.05 7.67 -4.43
N SER A 127 -7.96 8.98 -4.31
CA SER A 127 -7.99 9.86 -5.49
C SER A 127 -7.16 11.11 -5.28
N GLY A 128 -6.59 11.60 -6.39
CA GLY A 128 -5.85 12.86 -6.39
C GLY A 128 -5.49 13.33 -7.78
N PRO A 129 -5.09 14.61 -7.90
CA PRO A 129 -4.53 15.14 -9.15
C PRO A 129 -3.19 14.45 -9.45
N LEU A 130 -3.01 14.12 -10.72
CA LEU A 130 -1.78 13.59 -11.27
C LEU A 130 -1.36 14.46 -12.46
N HIS A 131 -0.17 15.04 -12.40
CA HIS A 131 0.44 15.66 -13.55
C HIS A 131 1.61 14.79 -14.00
N THR A 132 1.70 14.51 -15.30
CA THR A 132 2.77 13.71 -15.87
C THR A 132 3.50 14.47 -16.97
N ALA A 133 4.81 14.25 -17.08
CA ALA A 133 5.62 14.69 -18.18
C ALA A 133 6.30 13.45 -18.80
N ASN A 134 5.94 13.12 -20.04
CA ASN A 134 6.46 11.95 -20.72
C ASN A 134 7.26 12.36 -21.95
N TYR A 135 8.44 11.77 -22.15
CA TYR A 135 9.19 11.91 -23.40
C TYR A 135 9.04 10.65 -24.22
N VAL A 136 8.44 10.79 -25.39
CA VAL A 136 8.28 9.70 -26.38
C VAL A 136 9.32 9.91 -27.47
N ASN A 137 10.20 8.94 -27.67
CA ASN A 137 11.31 8.99 -28.63
C ASN A 137 10.84 8.78 -30.11
N GLU A 138 11.79 8.81 -31.04
CA GLU A 138 11.51 8.66 -32.48
C GLU A 138 10.95 7.28 -32.86
N ASP A 139 11.18 6.26 -32.03
CA ASP A 139 10.67 4.89 -32.23
C ASP A 139 9.25 4.71 -31.64
N GLY A 140 8.66 5.79 -31.10
CA GLY A 140 7.33 5.76 -30.48
C GLY A 140 7.33 5.03 -29.13
N LYS A 141 8.44 5.08 -28.38
CA LYS A 141 8.55 4.50 -27.04
C LYS A 141 8.68 5.58 -26.00
N ILE A 142 8.03 5.41 -24.84
CA ILE A 142 8.22 6.27 -23.69
C ILE A 142 9.61 5.97 -23.12
N GLU A 143 10.50 6.96 -23.15
CA GLU A 143 11.87 6.85 -22.66
C GLU A 143 12.03 7.48 -21.28
N MET A 144 11.16 8.45 -20.97
CA MET A 144 11.16 9.14 -19.67
C MET A 144 9.74 9.46 -19.24
N THR A 145 9.47 9.24 -17.94
CA THR A 145 8.24 9.65 -17.26
C THR A 145 8.60 10.36 -15.97
N VAL A 146 7.98 11.51 -15.71
CA VAL A 146 8.06 12.21 -14.42
C VAL A 146 6.63 12.42 -13.93
N ASN A 147 6.33 11.85 -12.76
CA ASN A 147 5.03 11.94 -12.13
C ASN A 147 5.02 12.97 -11.00
N TYR A 148 3.99 13.78 -10.95
CA TYR A 148 3.77 14.80 -9.92
C TYR A 148 2.40 14.57 -9.26
N TYR A 149 2.40 14.18 -8.00
CA TYR A 149 1.21 14.00 -7.17
C TYR A 149 1.56 14.20 -5.69
N ASP A 150 0.56 14.37 -4.86
CA ASP A 150 0.76 14.46 -3.40
C ASP A 150 0.94 13.05 -2.81
N ARG A 151 2.21 12.63 -2.68
CA ARG A 151 2.60 11.31 -2.14
C ARG A 151 2.07 11.09 -0.72
N GLU A 152 2.08 12.13 0.13
CA GLU A 152 1.60 12.00 1.52
C GLU A 152 0.09 11.79 1.56
N SER A 153 -0.66 12.59 0.80
CA SER A 153 -2.11 12.47 0.72
C SER A 153 -2.55 11.12 0.14
N ILE A 154 -1.95 10.68 -0.96
CA ILE A 154 -2.24 9.38 -1.57
C ILE A 154 -1.87 8.25 -0.62
N GLY A 155 -0.70 8.31 0.03
CA GLY A 155 -0.25 7.31 1.00
C GLY A 155 -1.19 7.19 2.20
N ALA A 156 -1.68 8.32 2.75
CA ALA A 156 -2.65 8.33 3.84
C ALA A 156 -3.99 7.71 3.43
N GLN A 157 -4.50 8.04 2.23
CA GLN A 157 -5.73 7.46 1.69
C GLN A 157 -5.59 5.94 1.46
N ILE A 158 -4.45 5.47 0.93
CA ILE A 158 -4.15 4.04 0.78
C ILE A 158 -4.21 3.36 2.15
N GLN A 159 -3.47 3.87 3.14
CA GLN A 159 -3.45 3.30 4.48
C GLN A 159 -4.86 3.24 5.09
N GLU A 160 -5.66 4.29 4.92
CA GLU A 160 -7.03 4.34 5.40
C GLU A 160 -7.92 3.32 4.69
N SER A 161 -7.75 3.12 3.38
CA SER A 161 -8.54 2.18 2.59
C SER A 161 -8.33 0.72 2.99
N PHE A 162 -7.17 0.38 3.55
CA PHE A 162 -6.88 -0.94 4.13
C PHE A 162 -7.30 -1.06 5.60
N GLY A 163 -7.79 0.00 6.22
CA GLY A 163 -8.30 -0.01 7.60
C GLY A 163 -9.62 -0.76 7.69
N LEU A 164 -9.57 -2.09 7.77
CA LEU A 164 -10.74 -2.96 7.74
C LEU A 164 -11.50 -3.02 9.07
N HIS A 165 -10.86 -2.69 10.18
CA HIS A 165 -11.42 -2.75 11.54
C HIS A 165 -12.20 -1.47 11.88
N ARG A 166 -13.38 -1.30 11.27
CA ARG A 166 -14.29 -0.18 11.54
C ARG A 166 -15.72 -0.68 11.74
N ASN A 167 -16.40 -0.14 12.79
CA ASN A 167 -17.81 -0.39 13.05
C ASN A 167 -18.17 -1.88 13.14
N GLY A 168 -17.49 -2.62 14.03
CA GLY A 168 -17.74 -4.04 14.25
C GLY A 168 -18.95 -4.29 15.16
N ARG A 169 -19.43 -5.53 15.16
CA ARG A 169 -20.38 -6.08 16.13
C ARG A 169 -19.67 -7.00 17.09
N VAL A 170 -19.96 -6.84 18.38
CA VAL A 170 -19.36 -7.66 19.44
C VAL A 170 -20.32 -8.77 19.85
N TYR A 171 -19.80 -9.98 20.04
CA TYR A 171 -20.52 -11.17 20.51
C TYR A 171 -19.76 -11.74 21.68
N ASP A 172 -20.46 -12.03 22.77
CA ASP A 172 -19.95 -12.72 23.98
C ASP A 172 -20.19 -14.24 23.93
N GLU A 173 -21.01 -14.71 22.99
CA GLU A 173 -21.23 -16.12 22.66
C GLU A 173 -20.99 -16.33 21.15
N HIS A 174 -19.89 -17.00 20.79
CA HIS A 174 -19.56 -17.30 19.39
C HIS A 174 -18.62 -18.50 19.28
N PRO A 175 -18.76 -19.40 18.26
CA PRO A 175 -17.89 -20.58 18.10
C PRO A 175 -16.39 -20.30 18.03
N LEU A 176 -15.98 -19.10 17.60
CA LEU A 176 -14.58 -18.69 17.57
C LEU A 176 -14.03 -18.44 18.99
N ILE A 177 -14.86 -18.06 19.96
CA ILE A 177 -14.49 -17.95 21.36
C ILE A 177 -14.15 -19.34 21.90
N ASP A 178 -14.98 -20.34 21.59
CA ASP A 178 -14.74 -21.73 21.98
C ASP A 178 -13.42 -22.26 21.40
N LYS A 179 -13.11 -21.87 20.14
CA LYS A 179 -11.81 -22.22 19.52
C LYS A 179 -10.64 -21.61 20.30
N VAL A 180 -10.70 -20.34 20.67
CA VAL A 180 -9.64 -19.69 21.45
C VAL A 180 -9.47 -20.37 22.81
N ASN A 181 -10.56 -20.72 23.48
CA ASN A 181 -10.50 -21.45 24.73
C ASN A 181 -9.86 -22.85 24.57
N GLN A 182 -10.17 -23.56 23.49
CA GLN A 182 -9.53 -24.86 23.16
C GLN A 182 -8.03 -24.67 22.84
N MET A 183 -7.66 -23.64 22.09
CA MET A 183 -6.26 -23.33 21.80
C MET A 183 -5.46 -23.10 23.09
N VAL A 184 -6.03 -22.34 24.02
CA VAL A 184 -5.42 -22.13 25.34
C VAL A 184 -5.28 -23.44 26.11
N ALA A 185 -6.32 -24.27 26.15
CA ALA A 185 -6.29 -25.58 26.83
C ALA A 185 -5.20 -26.51 26.22
N HIS A 186 -5.07 -26.59 24.90
CA HIS A 186 -3.99 -27.36 24.25
C HIS A 186 -2.59 -26.80 24.60
N PHE A 187 -2.42 -25.48 24.68
CA PHE A 187 -1.15 -24.93 25.14
C PHE A 187 -0.83 -25.27 26.58
N GLU A 188 -1.81 -25.20 27.49
CA GLU A 188 -1.66 -25.60 28.88
C GLU A 188 -1.27 -27.10 29.01
N ALA A 189 -1.91 -27.94 28.22
CA ALA A 189 -1.63 -29.37 28.17
C ALA A 189 -0.28 -29.70 27.50
N GLY A 190 0.29 -28.79 26.74
CA GLY A 190 1.50 -29.02 25.94
C GLY A 190 1.23 -29.77 24.63
N GLU A 191 0.00 -29.77 24.17
CA GLU A 191 -0.48 -30.42 22.95
C GLU A 191 -0.26 -29.46 21.74
N ILE A 192 1.01 -29.28 21.37
CA ILE A 192 1.39 -28.26 20.38
C ILE A 192 0.95 -28.61 18.95
N GLU A 193 0.83 -29.91 18.63
CA GLU A 193 0.33 -30.35 17.33
C GLU A 193 -1.16 -29.95 17.16
N GLU A 194 -1.96 -30.24 18.17
CA GLU A 194 -3.38 -29.88 18.23
C GLU A 194 -3.56 -28.36 18.18
N LEU A 195 -2.79 -27.59 18.97
CA LEU A 195 -2.78 -26.14 18.96
C LEU A 195 -2.45 -25.61 17.56
N THR A 196 -1.43 -26.15 16.90
CA THR A 196 -1.01 -25.73 15.55
C THR A 196 -2.14 -25.90 14.53
N SER A 197 -2.98 -26.89 14.70
CA SER A 197 -4.09 -27.20 13.78
C SER A 197 -5.12 -26.07 13.63
N TYR A 198 -5.20 -25.14 14.56
CA TYR A 198 -6.10 -23.98 14.49
C TYR A 198 -5.62 -22.87 13.60
N PHE A 199 -4.36 -22.84 13.21
CA PHE A 199 -3.74 -21.78 12.44
C PHE A 199 -3.72 -22.07 10.94
N ALA A 200 -3.78 -21.01 10.13
CA ALA A 200 -3.48 -21.06 8.71
C ALA A 200 -1.97 -21.27 8.50
N ALA A 201 -1.58 -21.90 7.39
CA ALA A 201 -0.17 -22.19 7.12
C ALA A 201 0.71 -20.92 6.98
N ASP A 202 0.10 -19.82 6.57
CA ASP A 202 0.71 -18.49 6.39
C ASP A 202 0.43 -17.56 7.57
N ALA A 203 0.00 -18.08 8.71
CA ALA A 203 -0.30 -17.27 9.89
C ALA A 203 0.90 -16.47 10.37
N SER A 204 0.65 -15.22 10.80
CA SER A 204 1.65 -14.30 11.33
C SER A 204 1.48 -14.05 12.82
N PHE A 205 2.59 -13.85 13.55
CA PHE A 205 2.60 -13.71 15.01
C PHE A 205 3.36 -12.46 15.41
N ASN A 206 2.66 -11.54 16.07
CA ASN A 206 3.17 -10.24 16.47
C ASN A 206 3.23 -10.10 18.00
N ARG A 207 4.27 -9.49 18.53
CA ARG A 207 4.41 -9.14 19.95
C ARG A 207 4.56 -7.64 20.12
N LEU A 208 4.02 -7.08 21.19
CA LEU A 208 4.17 -5.65 21.49
C LEU A 208 5.64 -5.24 21.63
N SER A 209 6.47 -6.10 22.21
CA SER A 209 7.92 -5.85 22.40
C SER A 209 8.72 -5.82 21.09
N THR A 210 8.13 -6.30 20.00
CA THR A 210 8.75 -6.38 18.67
C THR A 210 7.99 -5.56 17.62
N MET A 211 7.17 -4.59 18.06
CA MET A 211 6.48 -3.68 17.12
C MET A 211 7.50 -2.96 16.23
N GLY A 212 7.40 -3.22 14.93
CA GLY A 212 8.35 -2.71 13.92
C GLY A 212 9.45 -3.72 13.54
N GLU A 213 9.55 -4.87 14.20
CA GLU A 213 10.37 -6.01 13.78
C GLU A 213 9.55 -6.97 12.91
N THR A 214 10.23 -7.89 12.25
CA THR A 214 9.59 -8.95 11.45
C THR A 214 8.70 -9.82 12.33
N SER A 215 7.43 -10.02 11.95
CA SER A 215 6.55 -10.98 12.61
C SER A 215 7.09 -12.40 12.46
N LEU A 216 6.85 -13.25 13.47
CA LEU A 216 7.19 -14.67 13.35
C LEU A 216 6.20 -15.35 12.40
N ASN A 217 6.68 -16.35 11.67
CA ASN A 217 5.85 -17.31 10.95
C ASN A 217 5.39 -18.46 11.88
N LEU A 218 4.59 -19.38 11.34
CA LEU A 218 4.03 -20.48 12.13
C LEU A 218 5.12 -21.44 12.66
N GLU A 219 6.15 -21.74 11.88
CA GLU A 219 7.25 -22.64 12.29
C GLU A 219 8.03 -22.03 13.47
N GLU A 220 8.42 -20.78 13.36
CA GLU A 220 9.11 -20.03 14.43
C GLU A 220 8.22 -19.91 15.68
N ARG A 221 6.90 -19.79 15.50
CA ARG A 221 5.98 -19.75 16.63
C ARG A 221 5.87 -21.08 17.35
N ILE A 222 5.83 -22.21 16.63
CA ILE A 222 5.86 -23.56 17.19
C ILE A 222 7.12 -23.76 18.04
N GLU A 223 8.27 -23.28 17.58
CA GLU A 223 9.50 -23.34 18.38
C GLU A 223 9.36 -22.59 19.70
N THR A 224 8.74 -21.40 19.69
CA THR A 224 8.52 -20.61 20.92
C THR A 224 7.53 -21.29 21.88
N TRP A 225 6.48 -21.97 21.39
CA TRP A 225 5.57 -22.74 22.21
C TRP A 225 6.27 -23.96 22.84
N ASN A 226 7.03 -24.71 22.05
CA ASN A 226 7.80 -25.86 22.55
C ASN A 226 8.81 -25.43 23.62
N ALA A 227 9.51 -24.30 23.43
CA ALA A 227 10.42 -23.75 24.42
C ALA A 227 9.68 -23.37 25.72
N ALA A 228 8.49 -22.76 25.62
CA ALA A 228 7.68 -22.40 26.78
C ALA A 228 7.18 -23.66 27.53
N VAL A 229 6.79 -24.69 26.81
CA VAL A 229 6.40 -26.00 27.39
C VAL A 229 7.56 -26.66 28.11
N ALA A 230 8.75 -26.68 27.52
CA ALA A 230 9.95 -27.26 28.12
C ALA A 230 10.42 -26.50 29.38
N ALA A 231 10.30 -25.17 29.37
CA ALA A 231 10.73 -24.29 30.45
C ALA A 231 9.80 -24.32 31.68
N ASN A 232 8.54 -24.71 31.53
CA ASN A 232 7.53 -24.62 32.59
C ASN A 232 6.80 -25.94 32.81
N SER A 233 6.85 -26.45 34.05
CA SER A 233 6.13 -27.65 34.45
C SER A 233 4.62 -27.44 34.60
N VAL A 234 4.21 -26.21 34.87
CA VAL A 234 2.80 -25.78 34.92
C VAL A 234 2.66 -24.52 34.06
N ARG A 235 1.64 -24.51 33.25
CA ARG A 235 1.17 -23.39 32.44
C ARG A 235 -0.33 -23.28 32.65
N ASP A 236 -0.73 -22.34 33.50
CA ASP A 236 -2.12 -22.14 33.88
C ASP A 236 -2.57 -20.76 33.44
N LEU A 237 -3.52 -20.69 32.50
CA LEU A 237 -4.07 -19.48 31.94
C LEU A 237 -5.49 -19.26 32.47
N VAL A 238 -5.60 -18.42 33.49
CA VAL A 238 -6.90 -18.11 34.11
C VAL A 238 -7.54 -16.96 33.32
N GLN A 239 -8.68 -17.22 32.71
CA GLN A 239 -9.44 -16.25 31.94
C GLN A 239 -9.88 -15.08 32.82
N VAL A 240 -9.76 -13.85 32.28
CA VAL A 240 -10.22 -12.60 32.92
C VAL A 240 -11.40 -12.05 32.12
N GLY A 241 -12.55 -11.97 32.77
CA GLY A 241 -13.79 -11.63 32.10
C GLY A 241 -14.24 -12.74 31.12
N TYR A 242 -14.72 -12.35 29.99
CA TYR A 242 -15.05 -13.26 28.87
C TYR A 242 -14.40 -12.73 27.60
N PRO A 243 -14.01 -13.61 26.65
CA PRO A 243 -13.52 -13.20 25.36
C PRO A 243 -14.62 -12.54 24.53
N ASP A 244 -14.24 -11.55 23.72
CA ASP A 244 -15.12 -10.88 22.78
C ASP A 244 -14.82 -11.34 21.35
N ALA A 245 -15.81 -11.85 20.63
CA ALA A 245 -15.71 -12.05 19.20
C ALA A 245 -16.29 -10.83 18.48
N VAL A 246 -15.47 -10.17 17.68
CA VAL A 246 -15.85 -8.98 16.93
C VAL A 246 -15.91 -9.30 15.45
N TYR A 247 -17.06 -9.04 14.84
CA TYR A 247 -17.21 -9.11 13.38
C TYR A 247 -17.08 -7.74 12.77
N TYR A 248 -16.16 -7.56 11.84
CA TYR A 248 -15.94 -6.33 11.10
C TYR A 248 -16.56 -6.46 9.71
N GLU A 249 -17.71 -5.82 9.49
CA GLU A 249 -18.47 -5.90 8.22
C GLU A 249 -17.66 -5.46 7.00
N ARG A 250 -16.83 -4.43 7.17
CA ARG A 250 -16.03 -3.85 6.09
C ARG A 250 -14.98 -4.82 5.53
N GLY A 251 -14.41 -5.66 6.37
CA GLY A 251 -13.39 -6.65 5.99
C GLY A 251 -13.93 -8.07 5.88
N ASP A 252 -15.23 -8.27 6.13
CA ASP A 252 -15.83 -9.61 6.30
C ASP A 252 -14.93 -10.50 7.16
N SER A 253 -14.49 -9.97 8.30
CA SER A 253 -13.45 -10.59 9.12
C SER A 253 -13.86 -10.67 10.58
N TRP A 254 -13.34 -11.69 11.25
CA TRP A 254 -13.55 -11.94 12.66
C TRP A 254 -12.26 -11.76 13.45
N THR A 255 -12.38 -11.13 14.62
CA THR A 255 -11.30 -11.02 15.59
C THR A 255 -11.82 -11.46 16.95
N VAL A 256 -11.06 -12.29 17.66
CA VAL A 256 -11.35 -12.62 19.06
C VAL A 256 -10.31 -11.96 19.94
N TYR A 257 -10.80 -11.15 20.89
CA TYR A 257 -10.02 -10.54 21.95
C TYR A 257 -10.20 -11.34 23.23
N SER A 258 -9.08 -11.68 23.92
CA SER A 258 -9.14 -12.43 25.17
C SER A 258 -8.06 -12.00 26.15
N TRP A 259 -8.34 -12.11 27.45
CA TRP A 259 -7.47 -11.66 28.53
C TRP A 259 -7.28 -12.79 29.54
N TRP A 260 -6.02 -12.95 30.00
CA TRP A 260 -5.60 -14.07 30.81
C TRP A 260 -4.61 -13.68 31.88
N TRP A 261 -4.72 -14.29 33.08
CA TRP A 261 -3.60 -14.39 33.97
C TRP A 261 -2.79 -15.63 33.62
N VAL A 262 -1.53 -15.48 33.25
CA VAL A 262 -0.60 -16.56 32.95
C VAL A 262 0.18 -16.87 34.21
N ASN A 263 -0.06 -18.01 34.80
CA ASN A 263 0.67 -18.54 35.95
C ASN A 263 1.58 -19.66 35.47
N ASN A 264 2.88 -19.41 35.40
CA ASN A 264 3.88 -20.40 34.99
C ASN A 264 4.71 -20.84 36.18
N THR A 265 4.98 -22.14 36.28
CA THR A 265 5.93 -22.70 37.24
C THR A 265 7.17 -23.18 36.48
N ASN A 266 8.32 -22.54 36.75
CA ASN A 266 9.58 -22.92 36.13
C ASN A 266 9.92 -24.38 36.43
N ALA A 267 10.25 -25.18 35.42
CA ALA A 267 10.47 -26.64 35.56
C ALA A 267 11.73 -26.96 36.36
N GLU A 268 12.75 -26.11 36.38
CA GLU A 268 14.02 -26.37 37.07
C GLU A 268 14.02 -25.80 38.52
N THR A 269 13.51 -24.56 38.66
CA THR A 269 13.60 -23.81 39.95
C THR A 269 12.35 -23.96 40.82
N GLY A 270 11.22 -24.31 40.22
CA GLY A 270 9.91 -24.31 40.89
C GLY A 270 9.35 -22.90 41.15
N GLU A 271 10.01 -21.87 40.64
CA GLU A 271 9.55 -20.49 40.78
C GLU A 271 8.23 -20.28 40.01
N VAL A 272 7.27 -19.63 40.66
CA VAL A 272 5.99 -19.28 40.08
C VAL A 272 6.02 -17.82 39.63
N THR A 273 5.72 -17.58 38.35
CA THR A 273 5.55 -16.25 37.78
C THR A 273 4.09 -16.04 37.42
N LYS A 274 3.61 -14.79 37.61
CA LYS A 274 2.25 -14.40 37.22
C LYS A 274 2.33 -13.14 36.36
N LYS A 275 1.76 -13.22 35.14
CA LYS A 275 1.75 -12.10 34.19
C LYS A 275 0.37 -11.94 33.56
N PHE A 276 0.02 -10.71 33.24
CA PHE A 276 -1.21 -10.42 32.51
C PHE A 276 -0.96 -10.51 31.02
N LEU A 277 -1.81 -11.24 30.30
CA LEU A 277 -1.73 -11.47 28.86
C LEU A 277 -3.01 -11.04 28.19
N HIS A 278 -2.89 -10.31 27.10
CA HIS A 278 -3.96 -10.04 26.14
C HIS A 278 -3.60 -10.70 24.81
N LEU A 279 -4.53 -11.50 24.28
CA LEU A 279 -4.43 -12.16 22.98
C LEU A 279 -5.44 -11.58 22.01
N VAL A 280 -5.01 -11.40 20.78
CA VAL A 280 -5.84 -10.97 19.65
C VAL A 280 -5.68 -12.00 18.53
N HIS A 281 -6.75 -12.68 18.14
CA HIS A 281 -6.73 -13.67 17.08
C HIS A 281 -7.62 -13.21 15.92
N ASN A 282 -7.06 -13.04 14.73
CA ASN A 282 -7.81 -12.78 13.50
C ASN A 282 -8.08 -14.10 12.77
N PHE A 283 -9.29 -14.25 12.25
CA PHE A 283 -9.76 -15.50 11.63
C PHE A 283 -10.14 -15.26 10.17
N ASN A 284 -9.83 -16.24 9.32
CA ASN A 284 -10.37 -16.31 7.96
C ASN A 284 -11.77 -16.95 7.92
N ASN A 285 -12.38 -16.99 6.73
CA ASN A 285 -13.72 -17.56 6.52
C ASN A 285 -13.79 -19.08 6.76
N GLU A 286 -12.66 -19.78 6.80
CA GLU A 286 -12.58 -21.19 7.18
C GLU A 286 -12.50 -21.39 8.71
N GLY A 287 -12.44 -20.29 9.46
CA GLY A 287 -12.28 -20.26 10.90
C GLY A 287 -10.89 -20.71 11.36
N LYS A 288 -9.85 -20.49 10.54
CA LYS A 288 -8.44 -20.63 10.91
C LYS A 288 -7.88 -19.27 11.32
N VAL A 289 -6.99 -19.27 12.30
CA VAL A 289 -6.28 -18.08 12.74
C VAL A 289 -5.26 -17.69 11.68
N THR A 290 -5.34 -16.47 11.18
CA THR A 290 -4.40 -15.90 10.20
C THR A 290 -3.38 -14.98 10.84
N SER A 291 -3.70 -14.42 12.01
CA SER A 291 -2.70 -13.70 12.81
C SER A 291 -3.00 -13.75 14.29
N GLU A 292 -1.94 -13.76 15.11
CA GLU A 292 -2.00 -13.64 16.57
C GLU A 292 -1.22 -12.40 17.02
N GLY A 293 -1.88 -11.53 17.78
CA GLY A 293 -1.24 -10.48 18.56
C GLY A 293 -1.09 -10.90 20.02
N LEU A 294 0.13 -10.85 20.56
CA LEU A 294 0.44 -11.21 21.95
C LEU A 294 0.97 -10.00 22.72
N TYR A 295 0.22 -9.57 23.73
CA TYR A 295 0.53 -8.41 24.57
C TYR A 295 0.71 -8.86 26.01
N LEU A 296 1.95 -9.14 26.40
CA LEU A 296 2.29 -9.61 27.73
C LEU A 296 2.80 -8.45 28.57
N GLN A 297 2.19 -8.25 29.77
CA GLN A 297 2.67 -7.26 30.74
C GLN A 297 4.07 -7.67 31.22
N GLN A 298 4.99 -6.73 31.19
CA GLN A 298 6.37 -6.89 31.67
C GLN A 298 6.45 -6.85 33.20
#